data_8738163a5f3c6842bc4480efb3a4cd1b
#
_entry.id   8738163a5f3c6842bc4480efb3a4cd1b
#
_cell.length_a   1.000
_cell.length_b   1.000
_cell.length_c   1.000
_cell.angle_alpha   90.00
_cell.angle_beta   90.00
_cell.angle_gamma   90.00
#
_symmetry.space_group_name_H-M   'P 1'
#
loop_
_entity.id
_entity.type
_entity.pdbx_description
1 polymer ?
#
loop_
_entity_poly.entity_id
_entity_poly.type
_entity_poly.pdbx_seq_one_letter_code
_entity_poly.pdbx_strand_id
1 'polypeptide(L)'
;MKLSILFLLFNACILSQNVDMYLSLIHEGQSQGVKENLPELISKYPNDPGVLYLQALLTSNGMKSLEFYGKLIDKFPESKYAGEASAKIGEYLYARGLYSQAGRQLCSIPRKYPRISNMQGVIDMMVSSFQAIGEGDSVKYYLSIYQSMFPNLDITKYGIERLKPANVEIFEKKRIKQ
;
A
#
# COMPACT_ATOMS: atom_id res chain seq x y z
N MET A 1 27.40 24.79 -6.32
CA MET A 1 26.88 23.44 -6.03
C MET A 1 25.90 23.40 -4.84
N LYS A 2 26.23 23.94 -3.66
CA LYS A 2 25.31 23.89 -2.49
C LYS A 2 23.98 24.67 -2.68
N LEU A 3 23.98 25.80 -3.40
CA LEU A 3 22.77 26.58 -3.64
C LEU A 3 21.77 25.91 -4.58
N SER A 4 22.25 25.15 -5.58
CA SER A 4 21.40 24.41 -6.51
C SER A 4 20.70 23.22 -5.84
N ILE A 5 21.35 22.57 -4.87
CA ILE A 5 20.77 21.48 -4.09
C ILE A 5 19.66 22.00 -3.18
N LEU A 6 19.87 23.17 -2.55
CA LEU A 6 18.86 23.79 -1.69
C LEU A 6 17.61 24.19 -2.48
N PHE A 7 17.77 24.69 -3.71
CA PHE A 7 16.65 25.06 -4.59
C PHE A 7 15.85 23.83 -5.06
N LEU A 8 16.53 22.71 -5.33
CA LEU A 8 15.87 21.42 -5.66
C LEU A 8 15.07 20.86 -4.47
N LEU A 9 15.61 20.94 -3.26
CA LEU A 9 14.92 20.48 -2.05
C LEU A 9 13.69 21.34 -1.74
N PHE A 10 13.75 22.65 -1.98
CA PHE A 10 12.63 23.57 -1.75
C PHE A 10 11.48 23.31 -2.72
N ASN A 11 11.77 23.04 -4.01
CA ASN A 11 10.73 22.68 -4.98
C ASN A 11 10.07 21.33 -4.68
N ALA A 12 10.85 20.33 -4.22
CA ALA A 12 10.30 19.03 -3.83
C ALA A 12 9.34 19.14 -2.63
N CYS A 13 9.62 20.04 -1.68
CA CYS A 13 8.76 20.25 -0.52
C CYS A 13 7.40 20.88 -0.91
N ILE A 14 7.39 21.87 -1.80
CA ILE A 14 6.17 22.52 -2.29
C ILE A 14 5.30 21.52 -3.07
N LEU A 15 5.91 20.68 -3.88
CA LEU A 15 5.17 19.69 -4.67
C LEU A 15 4.54 18.62 -3.80
N SER A 16 5.25 18.15 -2.77
CA SER A 16 4.72 17.17 -1.81
C SER A 16 3.46 17.69 -1.11
N GLN A 17 3.43 18.96 -0.72
CA GLN A 17 2.24 19.59 -0.14
C GLN A 17 1.05 19.64 -1.11
N ASN A 18 1.31 19.91 -2.40
CA ASN A 18 0.24 19.92 -3.41
C ASN A 18 -0.35 18.55 -3.65
N VAL A 19 0.45 17.47 -3.66
CA VAL A 19 -0.05 16.11 -3.83
C VAL A 19 -0.92 15.70 -2.65
N ASP A 20 -0.52 15.97 -1.42
CA ASP A 20 -1.32 15.65 -0.23
C ASP A 20 -2.65 16.41 -0.22
N MET A 21 -2.68 17.65 -0.66
CA MET A 21 -3.90 18.44 -0.87
C MET A 21 -4.82 17.76 -1.90
N TYR A 22 -4.30 17.34 -3.05
CA TYR A 22 -5.09 16.64 -4.05
C TYR A 22 -5.65 15.32 -3.56
N LEU A 23 -4.89 14.58 -2.75
CA LEU A 23 -5.38 13.35 -2.12
C LEU A 23 -6.52 13.63 -1.14
N SER A 24 -6.45 14.71 -0.34
CA SER A 24 -7.56 15.13 0.51
C SER A 24 -8.82 15.45 -0.29
N LEU A 25 -8.69 16.22 -1.37
CA LEU A 25 -9.84 16.52 -2.26
C LEU A 25 -10.47 15.26 -2.85
N ILE A 26 -9.65 14.27 -3.25
CA ILE A 26 -10.14 12.98 -3.75
C ILE A 26 -10.91 12.23 -2.65
N HIS A 27 -10.41 12.21 -1.41
CA HIS A 27 -11.06 11.60 -0.26
C HIS A 27 -12.41 12.26 0.06
N GLU A 28 -12.52 13.57 -0.14
CA GLU A 28 -13.74 14.36 0.05
C GLU A 28 -14.73 14.22 -1.13
N GLY A 29 -14.41 13.37 -2.12
CA GLY A 29 -15.25 13.17 -3.32
C GLY A 29 -15.09 14.24 -4.39
N GLN A 30 -14.18 15.20 -4.23
CA GLN A 30 -13.92 16.32 -5.14
C GLN A 30 -12.88 15.97 -6.21
N SER A 31 -12.95 14.77 -6.77
CA SER A 31 -11.94 14.26 -7.72
C SER A 31 -11.93 14.97 -9.08
N GLN A 32 -13.01 15.66 -9.44
CA GLN A 32 -13.14 16.27 -10.78
C GLN A 32 -12.11 17.39 -10.99
N GLY A 33 -11.97 18.33 -10.06
CA GLY A 33 -10.98 19.40 -10.13
C GLY A 33 -9.54 18.89 -10.19
N VAL A 34 -9.26 17.77 -9.48
CA VAL A 34 -7.94 17.13 -9.53
C VAL A 34 -7.68 16.51 -10.91
N LYS A 35 -8.68 15.87 -11.53
CA LYS A 35 -8.58 15.32 -12.89
C LYS A 35 -8.27 16.40 -13.93
N GLU A 36 -8.85 17.58 -13.79
CA GLU A 36 -8.63 18.71 -14.70
C GLU A 36 -7.19 19.26 -14.62
N ASN A 37 -6.61 19.27 -13.42
CA ASN A 37 -5.23 19.73 -13.21
C ASN A 37 -4.16 18.65 -13.49
N LEU A 38 -4.56 17.38 -13.57
CA LEU A 38 -3.61 16.25 -13.68
C LEU A 38 -2.74 16.32 -14.95
N PRO A 39 -3.21 16.68 -16.15
CA PRO A 39 -2.38 16.79 -17.35
C PRO A 39 -1.22 17.79 -17.19
N GLU A 40 -1.47 18.94 -16.55
CA GLU A 40 -0.45 19.92 -16.27
C GLU A 40 0.61 19.38 -15.28
N LEU A 41 0.15 18.71 -14.22
CA LEU A 41 1.05 18.08 -13.23
C LEU A 41 1.94 17.03 -13.89
N ILE A 42 1.40 16.17 -14.72
CA ILE A 42 2.17 15.14 -15.44
C ILE A 42 3.20 15.77 -16.38
N SER A 43 2.82 16.84 -17.10
CA SER A 43 3.72 17.54 -18.01
C SER A 43 4.89 18.20 -17.25
N LYS A 44 4.59 18.82 -16.12
CA LYS A 44 5.55 19.58 -15.33
C LYS A 44 6.44 18.67 -14.45
N TYR A 45 5.89 17.55 -13.97
CA TYR A 45 6.55 16.66 -13.01
C TYR A 45 6.41 15.17 -13.40
N PRO A 46 6.91 14.77 -14.57
CA PRO A 46 6.68 13.43 -15.14
C PRO A 46 7.31 12.28 -14.35
N ASN A 47 8.26 12.58 -13.48
CA ASN A 47 8.96 11.61 -12.64
C ASN A 47 8.75 11.85 -11.13
N ASP A 48 7.73 12.60 -10.75
CA ASP A 48 7.37 12.74 -9.35
C ASP A 48 6.51 11.56 -8.89
N PRO A 49 6.89 10.84 -7.82
CA PRO A 49 6.15 9.66 -7.36
C PRO A 49 4.72 9.97 -6.90
N GLY A 50 4.45 11.16 -6.36
CA GLY A 50 3.11 11.57 -5.98
C GLY A 50 2.22 11.84 -7.19
N VAL A 51 2.77 12.47 -8.24
CA VAL A 51 2.05 12.71 -9.50
C VAL A 51 1.75 11.38 -10.20
N LEU A 52 2.70 10.43 -10.21
CA LEU A 52 2.46 9.07 -10.72
C LEU A 52 1.38 8.36 -9.92
N TYR A 53 1.35 8.52 -8.60
CA TYR A 53 0.30 7.96 -7.76
C TYR A 53 -1.08 8.57 -8.06
N LEU A 54 -1.19 9.90 -8.19
CA LEU A 54 -2.42 10.58 -8.61
C LEU A 54 -2.89 10.11 -10.00
N GLN A 55 -1.96 9.96 -10.94
CA GLN A 55 -2.27 9.44 -12.27
C GLN A 55 -2.87 8.03 -12.21
N ALA A 56 -2.26 7.13 -11.42
CA ALA A 56 -2.77 5.79 -11.21
C ALA A 56 -4.16 5.81 -10.57
N LEU A 57 -4.33 6.59 -9.49
CA LEU A 57 -5.56 6.66 -8.71
C LEU A 57 -6.75 7.20 -9.51
N LEU A 58 -6.52 8.17 -10.39
CA LEU A 58 -7.57 8.83 -11.19
C LEU A 58 -7.80 8.16 -12.55
N THR A 59 -7.03 7.13 -12.89
CA THR A 59 -7.21 6.35 -14.13
C THR A 59 -8.42 5.42 -14.00
N SER A 60 -9.42 5.60 -14.86
CA SER A 60 -10.66 4.81 -14.83
C SER A 60 -10.47 3.36 -15.28
N ASN A 61 -9.49 3.09 -16.16
CA ASN A 61 -9.18 1.74 -16.61
C ASN A 61 -8.31 1.04 -15.58
N GLY A 62 -8.84 0.00 -14.91
CA GLY A 62 -8.17 -0.70 -13.82
C GLY A 62 -6.85 -1.34 -14.23
N MET A 63 -6.74 -1.94 -15.44
CA MET A 63 -5.47 -2.53 -15.90
C MET A 63 -4.40 -1.46 -16.11
N LYS A 64 -4.77 -0.33 -16.70
CA LYS A 64 -3.85 0.80 -16.88
C LYS A 64 -3.46 1.46 -15.55
N SER A 65 -4.39 1.51 -14.59
CA SER A 65 -4.09 1.95 -13.22
C SER A 65 -3.03 1.05 -12.57
N LEU A 66 -3.16 -0.28 -12.69
CA LEU A 66 -2.16 -1.24 -12.20
C LEU A 66 -0.78 -1.03 -12.83
N GLU A 67 -0.71 -0.75 -14.14
CA GLU A 67 0.56 -0.45 -14.81
C GLU A 67 1.25 0.79 -14.22
N PHE A 68 0.48 1.83 -13.91
CA PHE A 68 1.01 3.04 -13.28
C PHE A 68 1.46 2.80 -11.85
N TYR A 69 0.70 2.04 -11.04
CA TYR A 69 1.13 1.64 -9.70
C TYR A 69 2.41 0.80 -9.75
N GLY A 70 2.51 -0.16 -10.68
CA GLY A 70 3.72 -0.96 -10.88
C GLY A 70 4.93 -0.09 -11.23
N LYS A 71 4.80 0.81 -12.21
CA LYS A 71 5.85 1.76 -12.59
C LYS A 71 6.32 2.63 -11.41
N LEU A 72 5.39 3.07 -10.57
CA LEU A 72 5.73 3.85 -9.37
C LEU A 72 6.57 3.02 -8.40
N ILE A 73 6.14 1.80 -8.09
CA ILE A 73 6.83 0.91 -7.15
C ILE A 73 8.23 0.55 -7.67
N ASP A 74 8.37 0.30 -8.97
CA ASP A 74 9.64 -0.08 -9.58
C ASP A 74 10.64 1.09 -9.61
N LYS A 75 10.16 2.29 -9.95
CA LYS A 75 11.03 3.48 -10.07
C LYS A 75 11.34 4.14 -8.73
N PHE A 76 10.41 4.10 -7.79
CA PHE A 76 10.47 4.84 -6.52
C PHE A 76 10.07 3.96 -5.33
N PRO A 77 10.76 2.82 -5.11
CA PRO A 77 10.39 1.84 -4.08
C PRO A 77 10.40 2.42 -2.65
N GLU A 78 11.22 3.44 -2.41
CA GLU A 78 11.34 4.10 -1.09
C GLU A 78 10.38 5.28 -0.91
N SER A 79 9.57 5.60 -1.92
CA SER A 79 8.58 6.66 -1.82
C SER A 79 7.46 6.29 -0.83
N LYS A 80 6.95 7.28 -0.10
CA LYS A 80 5.75 7.09 0.74
C LYS A 80 4.54 6.56 -0.05
N TYR A 81 4.49 6.84 -1.35
CA TYR A 81 3.41 6.39 -2.23
C TYR A 81 3.57 4.95 -2.72
N ALA A 82 4.76 4.33 -2.61
CA ALA A 82 4.98 2.96 -3.06
C ALA A 82 4.21 1.94 -2.22
N GLY A 83 4.11 2.15 -0.91
CA GLY A 83 3.28 1.34 -0.02
C GLY A 83 1.80 1.45 -0.35
N GLU A 84 1.31 2.68 -0.54
CA GLU A 84 -0.09 2.95 -0.92
C GLU A 84 -0.42 2.34 -2.30
N ALA A 85 0.48 2.47 -3.28
CA ALA A 85 0.33 1.85 -4.59
C ALA A 85 0.26 0.31 -4.49
N SER A 86 1.11 -0.29 -3.65
CA SER A 86 1.11 -1.72 -3.38
C SER A 86 -0.20 -2.19 -2.77
N ALA A 87 -0.79 -1.42 -1.84
CA ALA A 87 -2.10 -1.69 -1.28
C ALA A 87 -3.20 -1.60 -2.34
N LYS A 88 -3.17 -0.56 -3.21
CA LYS A 88 -4.13 -0.41 -4.31
C LYS A 88 -4.10 -1.57 -5.30
N ILE A 89 -2.93 -2.15 -5.58
CA ILE A 89 -2.82 -3.39 -6.37
C ILE A 89 -3.53 -4.53 -5.64
N GLY A 90 -3.32 -4.68 -4.33
CA GLY A 90 -3.99 -5.70 -3.51
C GLY A 90 -5.52 -5.52 -3.49
N GLU A 91 -6.02 -4.29 -3.33
CA GLU A 91 -7.44 -3.94 -3.39
C GLU A 91 -8.06 -4.35 -4.74
N TYR A 92 -7.39 -4.04 -5.84
CA TYR A 92 -7.84 -4.41 -7.18
C TYR A 92 -7.93 -5.93 -7.36
N LEU A 93 -6.88 -6.66 -6.95
CA LEU A 93 -6.86 -8.13 -7.03
C LEU A 93 -8.00 -8.75 -6.21
N TYR A 94 -8.24 -8.23 -5.00
CA TYR A 94 -9.34 -8.66 -4.15
C TYR A 94 -10.70 -8.42 -4.81
N ALA A 95 -10.93 -7.20 -5.33
CA ALA A 95 -12.17 -6.84 -6.01
C ALA A 95 -12.44 -7.69 -7.26
N ARG A 96 -11.39 -8.23 -7.89
CA ARG A 96 -11.48 -9.15 -9.03
C ARG A 96 -11.67 -10.62 -8.61
N GLY A 97 -11.77 -10.93 -7.32
CA GLY A 97 -11.86 -12.29 -6.82
C GLY A 97 -10.55 -13.09 -6.88
N LEU A 98 -9.43 -12.43 -7.17
CA LEU A 98 -8.10 -13.03 -7.25
C LEU A 98 -7.48 -13.14 -5.85
N TYR A 99 -8.20 -13.77 -4.93
CA TYR A 99 -7.90 -13.76 -3.49
C TYR A 99 -6.50 -14.28 -3.14
N SER A 100 -6.06 -15.36 -3.79
CA SER A 100 -4.71 -15.90 -3.57
C SER A 100 -3.61 -14.90 -3.95
N GLN A 101 -3.81 -14.14 -5.03
CA GLN A 101 -2.87 -13.11 -5.46
C GLN A 101 -2.96 -11.88 -4.56
N ALA A 102 -4.17 -11.46 -4.18
CA ALA A 102 -4.40 -10.36 -3.26
C ALA A 102 -3.73 -10.62 -1.91
N GLY A 103 -3.94 -11.81 -1.32
CA GLY A 103 -3.31 -12.20 -0.05
C GLY A 103 -1.79 -12.15 -0.12
N ARG A 104 -1.17 -12.70 -1.18
CA ARG A 104 0.29 -12.63 -1.38
C ARG A 104 0.81 -11.21 -1.56
N GLN A 105 0.10 -10.37 -2.29
CA GLN A 105 0.45 -8.96 -2.46
C GLN A 105 0.41 -8.22 -1.13
N LEU A 106 -0.70 -8.32 -0.41
CA LEU A 106 -0.96 -7.60 0.83
C LEU A 106 -0.06 -8.05 1.98
N CYS A 107 0.23 -9.36 2.11
CA CYS A 107 1.09 -9.87 3.17
C CYS A 107 2.55 -9.41 3.07
N SER A 108 3.00 -8.87 1.94
CA SER A 108 4.35 -8.33 1.80
C SER A 108 4.48 -6.90 2.37
N ILE A 109 3.36 -6.15 2.41
CA ILE A 109 3.34 -4.71 2.68
C ILE A 109 3.83 -4.36 4.08
N PRO A 110 3.39 -5.02 5.18
CA PRO A 110 3.83 -4.61 6.52
C PRO A 110 5.34 -4.65 6.74
N ARG A 111 6.03 -5.58 6.08
CA ARG A 111 7.50 -5.67 6.16
C ARG A 111 8.19 -4.65 5.26
N LYS A 112 7.68 -4.45 4.05
CA LYS A 112 8.30 -3.59 3.05
C LYS A 112 7.98 -2.11 3.26
N TYR A 113 6.76 -1.81 3.71
CA TYR A 113 6.24 -0.46 3.88
C TYR A 113 5.61 -0.24 5.28
N PRO A 114 6.40 -0.30 6.36
CA PRO A 114 5.87 -0.26 7.73
C PRO A 114 5.20 1.07 8.11
N ARG A 115 5.36 2.12 7.30
CA ARG A 115 4.80 3.46 7.53
C ARG A 115 3.57 3.77 6.67
N ILE A 116 2.96 2.76 6.05
CA ILE A 116 1.72 2.97 5.28
C ILE A 116 0.62 3.55 6.17
N SER A 117 -0.17 4.47 5.65
CA SER A 117 -1.16 5.22 6.43
C SER A 117 -2.27 4.33 7.01
N ASN A 118 -2.75 3.36 6.26
CA ASN A 118 -3.82 2.44 6.67
C ASN A 118 -3.32 1.00 6.80
N MET A 119 -2.41 0.75 7.74
CA MET A 119 -1.89 -0.60 8.00
C MET A 119 -3.00 -1.58 8.40
N GLN A 120 -3.96 -1.15 9.23
CA GLN A 120 -5.08 -1.98 9.64
C GLN A 120 -5.91 -2.45 8.43
N GLY A 121 -6.24 -1.57 7.50
CA GLY A 121 -6.99 -1.91 6.29
C GLY A 121 -6.24 -2.90 5.40
N VAL A 122 -4.92 -2.78 5.29
CA VAL A 122 -4.07 -3.75 4.57
C VAL A 122 -4.18 -5.14 5.22
N ILE A 123 -4.08 -5.21 6.54
CA ILE A 123 -4.19 -6.48 7.28
C ILE A 123 -5.61 -7.06 7.17
N ASP A 124 -6.64 -6.22 7.27
CA ASP A 124 -8.04 -6.65 7.13
C ASP A 124 -8.29 -7.34 5.78
N MET A 125 -7.80 -6.72 4.72
CA MET A 125 -7.97 -7.25 3.38
C MET A 125 -7.09 -8.49 3.12
N MET A 126 -5.88 -8.55 3.68
CA MET A 126 -5.04 -9.74 3.66
C MET A 126 -5.76 -10.93 4.32
N VAL A 127 -6.32 -10.72 5.52
CA VAL A 127 -7.06 -11.75 6.26
C VAL A 127 -8.26 -12.21 5.45
N SER A 128 -9.07 -11.28 4.95
CA SER A 128 -10.24 -11.58 4.11
C SER A 128 -9.85 -12.38 2.86
N SER A 129 -8.71 -12.05 2.24
CA SER A 129 -8.21 -12.74 1.06
C SER A 129 -7.85 -14.19 1.35
N PHE A 130 -7.10 -14.46 2.43
CA PHE A 130 -6.73 -15.81 2.81
C PHE A 130 -7.91 -16.63 3.34
N GLN A 131 -8.84 -16.01 4.06
CA GLN A 131 -10.07 -16.67 4.50
C GLN A 131 -10.94 -17.10 3.33
N ALA A 132 -11.06 -16.27 2.28
CA ALA A 132 -11.85 -16.59 1.08
C ALA A 132 -11.37 -17.86 0.34
N ILE A 133 -10.11 -18.26 0.53
CA ILE A 133 -9.52 -19.46 -0.06
C ILE A 133 -9.24 -20.57 0.96
N GLY A 134 -9.75 -20.44 2.19
CA GLY A 134 -9.62 -21.46 3.24
C GLY A 134 -8.23 -21.52 3.89
N GLU A 135 -7.34 -20.54 3.67
CA GLU A 135 -5.98 -20.51 4.23
C GLU A 135 -5.91 -19.89 5.63
N GLY A 136 -6.68 -20.46 6.58
CA GLY A 136 -6.71 -19.98 7.98
C GLY A 136 -5.34 -20.07 8.69
N ASP A 137 -4.50 -21.03 8.35
CA ASP A 137 -3.16 -21.14 8.94
C ASP A 137 -2.22 -20.03 8.44
N SER A 138 -2.35 -19.60 7.18
CA SER A 138 -1.65 -18.43 6.65
C SER A 138 -2.06 -17.16 7.41
N VAL A 139 -3.35 -16.99 7.71
CA VAL A 139 -3.85 -15.86 8.53
C VAL A 139 -3.18 -15.84 9.90
N LYS A 140 -3.21 -16.95 10.64
CA LYS A 140 -2.59 -17.06 11.98
C LYS A 140 -1.11 -16.75 11.93
N TYR A 141 -0.40 -17.30 10.95
CA TYR A 141 1.03 -17.06 10.75
C TYR A 141 1.36 -15.57 10.57
N TYR A 142 0.71 -14.90 9.60
CA TYR A 142 0.99 -13.50 9.35
C TYR A 142 0.57 -12.60 10.50
N LEU A 143 -0.58 -12.83 11.13
CA LEU A 143 -1.03 -12.04 12.26
C LEU A 143 -0.10 -12.18 13.47
N SER A 144 0.48 -13.36 13.73
CA SER A 144 1.47 -13.53 14.80
C SER A 144 2.72 -12.67 14.61
N ILE A 145 3.19 -12.54 13.36
CA ILE A 145 4.32 -11.70 13.02
C ILE A 145 3.95 -10.21 13.13
N TYR A 146 2.82 -9.82 12.54
CA TYR A 146 2.48 -8.40 12.45
C TYR A 146 2.03 -7.81 13.77
N GLN A 147 1.45 -8.61 14.68
CA GLN A 147 1.16 -8.17 16.04
C GLN A 147 2.42 -7.73 16.80
N SER A 148 3.55 -8.43 16.59
CA SER A 148 4.81 -8.05 17.21
C SER A 148 5.43 -6.79 16.60
N MET A 149 5.21 -6.56 15.30
CA MET A 149 5.70 -5.37 14.59
C MET A 149 4.83 -4.13 14.85
N PHE A 150 3.53 -4.33 15.03
CA PHE A 150 2.52 -3.27 15.18
C PHE A 150 1.64 -3.55 16.40
N PRO A 151 2.07 -3.15 17.62
CA PRO A 151 1.35 -3.45 18.86
C PRO A 151 -0.09 -2.89 18.91
N ASN A 152 -0.38 -1.83 18.15
CA ASN A 152 -1.70 -1.20 18.08
C ASN A 152 -2.64 -1.85 17.06
N LEU A 153 -2.20 -2.91 16.37
CA LEU A 153 -3.02 -3.63 15.43
C LEU A 153 -4.17 -4.35 16.16
N ASP A 154 -5.40 -4.12 15.72
CA ASP A 154 -6.55 -4.86 16.24
C ASP A 154 -6.68 -6.20 15.51
N ILE A 155 -6.21 -7.27 16.17
CA ILE A 155 -6.35 -8.64 15.69
C ILE A 155 -7.48 -9.41 16.38
N THR A 156 -8.06 -8.87 17.45
CA THR A 156 -9.11 -9.56 18.24
C THR A 156 -10.37 -9.80 17.42
N LYS A 157 -10.66 -8.92 16.48
CA LYS A 157 -11.79 -9.02 15.55
C LYS A 157 -11.75 -10.26 14.63
N TYR A 158 -10.59 -10.92 14.52
CA TYR A 158 -10.46 -12.16 13.74
C TYR A 158 -10.62 -13.43 14.60
N GLY A 159 -11.05 -13.29 15.87
CA GLY A 159 -11.19 -14.42 16.80
C GLY A 159 -9.85 -15.03 17.23
N ILE A 160 -8.77 -14.28 17.09
CA ILE A 160 -7.42 -14.69 17.48
C ILE A 160 -7.05 -13.97 18.75
N GLU A 161 -6.87 -14.73 19.84
CA GLU A 161 -6.27 -14.20 21.06
C GLU A 161 -4.82 -13.77 20.78
N ARG A 162 -4.31 -12.77 21.53
CA ARG A 162 -2.92 -12.34 21.41
C ARG A 162 -1.99 -13.54 21.48
N LEU A 163 -1.33 -13.82 20.37
CA LEU A 163 -0.42 -14.95 20.25
C LEU A 163 0.83 -14.69 21.10
N LYS A 164 1.18 -15.63 21.96
CA LYS A 164 2.44 -15.55 22.72
C LYS A 164 3.60 -15.72 21.73
N PRO A 165 4.73 -15.01 21.92
CA PRO A 165 5.91 -15.07 21.04
C PRO A 165 6.40 -16.49 20.72
N ALA A 166 6.26 -17.43 21.67
CA ALA A 166 6.65 -18.84 21.50
C ALA A 166 5.91 -19.59 20.38
N ASN A 167 4.76 -19.09 19.92
CA ASN A 167 3.98 -19.74 18.86
C ASN A 167 4.50 -19.39 17.45
N VAL A 168 5.29 -18.32 17.30
CA VAL A 168 5.85 -17.89 16.01
C VAL A 168 6.85 -18.93 15.48
N GLU A 169 7.72 -19.49 16.33
CA GLU A 169 8.70 -20.51 15.94
C GLU A 169 8.07 -21.81 15.46
N ILE A 170 6.90 -22.18 15.99
CA ILE A 170 6.20 -23.41 15.61
C ILE A 170 5.64 -23.27 14.18
N PHE A 171 5.13 -22.10 13.82
CA PHE A 171 4.60 -21.83 12.47
C PHE A 171 5.72 -21.79 11.42
N GLU A 172 6.88 -21.22 11.73
CA GLU A 172 8.05 -21.21 10.85
C GLU A 172 8.56 -22.63 10.56
N LYS A 173 8.68 -23.47 11.61
CA LYS A 173 9.10 -24.88 11.46
C LYS A 173 8.16 -25.73 10.61
N LYS A 174 6.85 -25.48 10.64
CA LYS A 174 5.86 -26.19 9.81
C LYS A 174 5.96 -25.80 8.33
N ARG A 175 6.25 -24.54 8.02
CA ARG A 175 6.32 -24.04 6.63
C ARG A 175 7.58 -24.49 5.88
N ILE A 176 8.68 -24.76 6.60
CA ILE A 176 9.94 -25.26 6.02
C ILE A 176 9.84 -26.75 5.64
N LYS A 177 8.80 -27.47 6.12
CA LYS A 177 8.58 -28.90 5.86
C LYS A 177 7.54 -29.18 4.76
N GLN A 178 6.95 -28.17 4.14
CA GLN A 178 6.09 -28.23 2.96
C GLN A 178 6.81 -27.70 1.72
#